data_8fb88a22bfc174f1ce4c994d9d2add6d
#
_entry.id   8fb88a22bfc174f1ce4c994d9d2add6d
#
_cell.length_a   1.000
_cell.length_b   1.000
_cell.length_c   1.000
_cell.angle_alpha   90.00
_cell.angle_beta   90.00
_cell.angle_gamma   90.00
#
_symmetry.space_group_name_H-M   'P 1'
#
loop_
_entity.id
_entity.type
_entity.pdbx_description
1 polymer ?
#
loop_
_entity_poly.entity_id
_entity_poly.type
_entity_poly.pdbx_seq_one_letter_code
_entity_poly.pdbx_strand_id
1 'polypeptide(L)'
;MNANYREYQSALEAQQRITDVRSVVAGQFSGIGDILHDLADEFRNTMRCDNESAQRIISALTSLGAIVEECICLVSNGGRMSVELTLSNKSEKLSKGEVMREISRCCGRRFDLPTISREGNRIRIAMCEMPVFDVEIGSDQHTADNGKLCGDCINYFNDGFGKTYALVCDGM
;
A
#
# COMPACT_ATOMS: atom_id res chain seq x y z
N MET A 1 -7.47 -61.58 13.76
CA MET A 1 -6.73 -60.40 13.29
C MET A 1 -6.49 -59.50 14.50
N ASN A 2 -5.25 -59.33 14.93
CA ASN A 2 -4.84 -58.81 16.25
C ASN A 2 -5.20 -57.32 16.43
N ALA A 3 -5.80 -56.97 17.56
CA ALA A 3 -6.15 -55.61 17.93
C ALA A 3 -4.92 -54.65 17.82
N ASN A 4 -3.77 -55.11 18.26
CA ASN A 4 -2.48 -54.39 18.15
C ASN A 4 -2.09 -54.02 16.71
N TYR A 5 -2.45 -54.79 15.71
CA TYR A 5 -2.16 -54.49 14.32
C TYR A 5 -3.01 -53.31 13.78
N ARG A 6 -4.26 -53.22 14.22
CA ARG A 6 -5.15 -52.10 13.86
C ARG A 6 -4.74 -50.81 14.52
N GLU A 7 -4.32 -50.84 15.77
CA GLU A 7 -3.81 -49.67 16.48
C GLU A 7 -2.51 -49.14 15.82
N TYR A 8 -1.59 -50.06 15.45
CA TYR A 8 -0.38 -49.69 14.76
C TYR A 8 -0.66 -49.06 13.39
N GLN A 9 -1.57 -49.60 12.59
CA GLN A 9 -1.96 -49.01 11.31
C GLN A 9 -2.60 -47.63 11.48
N SER A 10 -3.50 -47.45 12.44
CA SER A 10 -4.13 -46.17 12.69
C SER A 10 -3.14 -45.10 13.16
N ALA A 11 -2.14 -45.47 13.95
CA ALA A 11 -1.06 -44.56 14.35
C ALA A 11 -0.17 -44.13 13.16
N LEU A 12 0.11 -45.08 12.25
CA LEU A 12 0.88 -44.79 11.04
C LEU A 12 0.13 -43.82 10.08
N GLU A 13 -1.16 -44.05 9.89
CA GLU A 13 -2.02 -43.16 9.08
C GLU A 13 -2.13 -41.76 9.70
N ALA A 14 -2.25 -41.67 11.03
CA ALA A 14 -2.29 -40.38 11.72
C ALA A 14 -0.98 -39.64 11.57
N GLN A 15 0.16 -40.34 11.66
CA GLN A 15 1.49 -39.74 11.48
C GLN A 15 1.69 -39.24 10.04
N GLN A 16 1.18 -39.98 9.06
CA GLN A 16 1.24 -39.59 7.65
C GLN A 16 0.40 -38.34 7.39
N ARG A 17 -0.83 -38.27 7.90
CA ARG A 17 -1.68 -37.07 7.82
C ARG A 17 -1.04 -35.84 8.44
N ILE A 18 -0.37 -35.99 9.58
CA ILE A 18 0.35 -34.87 10.22
C ILE A 18 1.50 -34.39 9.33
N THR A 19 2.22 -35.33 8.70
CA THR A 19 3.33 -35.00 7.78
C THR A 19 2.81 -34.27 6.54
N ASP A 20 1.69 -34.74 5.97
CA ASP A 20 1.07 -34.13 4.80
C ASP A 20 0.57 -32.69 5.11
N VAL A 21 -0.10 -32.53 6.26
CA VAL A 21 -0.56 -31.18 6.70
C VAL A 21 0.64 -30.26 6.92
N ARG A 22 1.70 -30.72 7.56
CA ARG A 22 2.94 -29.93 7.74
C ARG A 22 3.55 -29.52 6.42
N SER A 23 3.60 -30.42 5.44
CA SER A 23 4.12 -30.13 4.10
C SER A 23 3.30 -29.07 3.38
N VAL A 24 1.97 -29.18 3.43
CA VAL A 24 1.07 -28.18 2.83
C VAL A 24 1.24 -26.81 3.49
N VAL A 25 1.26 -26.78 4.83
CA VAL A 25 1.44 -25.53 5.59
C VAL A 25 2.81 -24.92 5.29
N ALA A 26 3.86 -25.71 5.27
CA ALA A 26 5.21 -25.24 4.93
C ALA A 26 5.27 -24.68 3.51
N GLY A 27 4.61 -25.33 2.53
CA GLY A 27 4.50 -24.84 1.15
C GLY A 27 3.76 -23.50 1.07
N GLN A 28 2.69 -23.33 1.83
CA GLN A 28 1.95 -22.06 1.89
C GLN A 28 2.81 -20.93 2.50
N PHE A 29 3.54 -21.19 3.57
CA PHE A 29 4.46 -20.21 4.16
C PHE A 29 5.61 -19.84 3.22
N SER A 30 6.15 -20.82 2.47
CA SER A 30 7.16 -20.53 1.43
C SER A 30 6.59 -19.60 0.35
N GLY A 31 5.39 -19.89 -0.16
CA GLY A 31 4.74 -19.04 -1.17
C GLY A 31 4.46 -17.60 -0.67
N ILE A 32 4.07 -17.45 0.60
CA ILE A 32 3.93 -16.12 1.22
C ILE A 32 5.31 -15.43 1.32
N GLY A 33 6.36 -16.18 1.68
CA GLY A 33 7.73 -15.67 1.72
C GLY A 33 8.20 -15.14 0.37
N ASP A 34 7.94 -15.89 -0.70
CA ASP A 34 8.28 -15.49 -2.07
C ASP A 34 7.55 -14.21 -2.48
N ILE A 35 6.23 -14.12 -2.21
CA ILE A 35 5.43 -12.90 -2.49
C ILE A 35 5.97 -11.70 -1.73
N LEU A 36 6.33 -11.86 -0.45
CA LEU A 36 6.89 -10.78 0.36
C LEU A 36 8.28 -10.36 -0.14
N HIS A 37 9.07 -11.31 -0.64
CA HIS A 37 10.38 -11.03 -1.22
C HIS A 37 10.24 -10.24 -2.54
N ASP A 38 9.37 -10.69 -3.43
CA ASP A 38 9.08 -10.02 -4.70
C ASP A 38 8.55 -8.59 -4.45
N LEU A 39 7.65 -8.43 -3.48
CA LEU A 39 7.13 -7.13 -3.08
C LEU A 39 8.24 -6.23 -2.53
N ALA A 40 9.14 -6.75 -1.70
CA ALA A 40 10.27 -6.00 -1.16
C ALA A 40 11.25 -5.56 -2.26
N ASP A 41 11.50 -6.43 -3.24
CA ASP A 41 12.34 -6.11 -4.38
C ASP A 41 11.67 -5.10 -5.33
N GLU A 42 10.37 -5.21 -5.53
CA GLU A 42 9.60 -4.20 -6.26
C GLU A 42 9.71 -2.83 -5.57
N PHE A 43 9.56 -2.76 -4.26
CA PHE A 43 9.74 -1.52 -3.50
C PHE A 43 11.16 -0.95 -3.64
N ARG A 44 12.20 -1.77 -3.51
CA ARG A 44 13.59 -1.33 -3.66
C ARG A 44 13.90 -0.80 -5.05
N ASN A 45 13.35 -1.42 -6.08
CA ASN A 45 13.64 -1.08 -7.47
C ASN A 45 12.70 -0.03 -8.05
N THR A 46 11.59 0.28 -7.35
CA THR A 46 10.51 1.10 -7.90
C THR A 46 10.55 2.54 -7.43
N MET A 47 11.28 2.84 -6.36
CA MET A 47 11.32 4.18 -5.78
C MET A 47 12.75 4.63 -5.45
N ARG A 48 13.04 5.87 -5.78
CA ARG A 48 14.26 6.57 -5.36
C ARG A 48 13.93 7.75 -4.47
N CYS A 49 14.79 8.02 -3.49
CA CYS A 49 14.68 9.22 -2.67
C CYS A 49 15.18 10.44 -3.45
N ASP A 50 14.38 11.51 -3.46
CA ASP A 50 14.78 12.83 -3.96
C ASP A 50 15.12 13.75 -2.78
N ASN A 51 16.34 13.62 -2.29
CA ASN A 51 16.83 14.38 -1.16
C ASN A 51 16.92 15.90 -1.45
N GLU A 52 17.12 16.28 -2.71
CA GLU A 52 17.21 17.69 -3.09
C GLU A 52 15.86 18.39 -2.96
N SER A 53 14.78 17.77 -3.44
CA SER A 53 13.42 18.27 -3.25
C SER A 53 13.04 18.30 -1.77
N ALA A 54 13.40 17.28 -1.00
CA ALA A 54 13.13 17.25 0.45
C ALA A 54 13.81 18.42 1.17
N GLN A 55 15.06 18.72 0.87
CA GLN A 55 15.79 19.85 1.47
C GLN A 55 15.19 21.20 1.08
N ARG A 56 14.75 21.38 -0.18
CA ARG A 56 14.05 22.60 -0.62
C ARG A 56 12.75 22.81 0.16
N ILE A 57 11.96 21.73 0.35
CA ILE A 57 10.72 21.77 1.13
C ILE A 57 10.99 22.14 2.59
N ILE A 58 11.94 21.47 3.24
CA ILE A 58 12.34 21.75 4.64
C ILE A 58 12.70 23.24 4.77
N SER A 59 13.57 23.74 3.92
CA SER A 59 14.03 25.13 3.97
C SER A 59 12.89 26.13 3.78
N ALA A 60 11.99 25.87 2.81
CA ALA A 60 10.87 26.74 2.52
C ALA A 60 9.87 26.77 3.68
N LEU A 61 9.47 25.61 4.22
CA LEU A 61 8.51 25.53 5.31
C LEU A 61 9.09 26.10 6.63
N THR A 62 10.37 25.87 6.90
CA THR A 62 11.06 26.45 8.05
C THR A 62 11.09 27.98 7.96
N SER A 63 11.29 28.54 6.78
CA SER A 63 11.22 29.99 6.55
C SER A 63 9.84 30.60 6.82
N LEU A 64 8.79 29.78 6.77
CA LEU A 64 7.41 30.14 7.11
C LEU A 64 7.04 29.85 8.58
N GLY A 65 8.01 29.51 9.43
CA GLY A 65 7.80 29.23 10.86
C GLY A 65 7.38 27.80 11.17
N ALA A 66 7.43 26.86 10.20
CA ALA A 66 7.19 25.47 10.50
C ALA A 66 8.41 24.81 11.16
N ILE A 67 8.12 23.93 12.13
CA ILE A 67 9.13 23.03 12.68
C ILE A 67 8.98 21.68 11.98
N VAL A 68 9.84 21.46 10.98
CA VAL A 68 9.86 20.22 10.20
C VAL A 68 10.72 19.20 10.94
N GLU A 69 10.13 18.07 11.33
CA GLU A 69 10.83 16.95 11.96
C GLU A 69 11.39 15.98 10.92
N GLU A 70 10.62 15.73 9.85
CA GLU A 70 11.01 14.82 8.79
C GLU A 70 10.35 15.23 7.48
N CYS A 71 11.07 15.06 6.37
CA CYS A 71 10.52 15.21 5.02
C CYS A 71 11.16 14.17 4.10
N ILE A 72 10.34 13.33 3.48
CA ILE A 72 10.74 12.29 2.54
C ILE A 72 10.06 12.57 1.21
N CYS A 73 10.85 12.64 0.15
CA CYS A 73 10.36 12.69 -1.22
C CYS A 73 10.78 11.41 -1.94
N LEU A 74 9.81 10.66 -2.43
CA LEU A 74 10.01 9.43 -3.18
C LEU A 74 9.57 9.63 -4.63
N VAL A 75 10.37 9.17 -5.56
CA VAL A 75 10.05 9.21 -6.99
C VAL A 75 10.00 7.78 -7.50
N SER A 76 8.85 7.39 -8.05
CA SER A 76 8.64 6.08 -8.66
C SER A 76 9.38 5.95 -10.00
N ASN A 77 9.54 4.73 -10.52
CA ASN A 77 10.11 4.50 -11.85
C ASN A 77 9.30 5.17 -12.98
N GLY A 78 8.01 5.38 -12.79
CA GLY A 78 7.16 6.18 -13.68
C GLY A 78 7.38 7.69 -13.58
N GLY A 79 8.34 8.14 -12.75
CA GLY A 79 8.67 9.54 -12.55
C GLY A 79 7.71 10.31 -11.64
N ARG A 80 6.70 9.66 -11.04
CA ARG A 80 5.75 10.31 -10.13
C ARG A 80 6.34 10.45 -8.73
N MET A 81 6.02 11.55 -8.09
CA MET A 81 6.53 11.91 -6.77
C MET A 81 5.46 11.73 -5.69
N SER A 82 5.87 11.18 -4.56
CA SER A 82 5.14 11.28 -3.29
C SER A 82 5.99 12.04 -2.27
N VAL A 83 5.31 12.78 -1.40
CA VAL A 83 5.92 13.56 -0.33
C VAL A 83 5.29 13.16 0.98
N GLU A 84 6.10 12.74 1.93
CA GLU A 84 5.72 12.55 3.32
C GLU A 84 6.43 13.59 4.18
N LEU A 85 5.66 14.31 4.97
CA LEU A 85 6.12 15.41 5.80
C LEU A 85 5.60 15.24 7.22
N THR A 86 6.49 15.33 8.20
CA THR A 86 6.14 15.35 9.62
C THR A 86 6.50 16.72 10.21
N LEU A 87 5.48 17.41 10.70
CA LEU A 87 5.62 18.71 11.37
C LEU A 87 5.35 18.55 12.86
N SER A 88 6.04 19.34 13.67
CA SER A 88 5.68 19.51 15.08
C SER A 88 4.39 20.33 15.20
N ASN A 89 3.50 19.94 16.10
CA ASN A 89 2.27 20.71 16.42
C ASN A 89 2.55 22.09 17.03
N LYS A 90 3.81 22.37 17.39
CA LYS A 90 4.28 23.68 17.86
C LYS A 90 4.63 24.63 16.70
N SER A 91 4.57 24.17 15.47
CA SER A 91 4.76 25.00 14.29
C SER A 91 3.73 26.13 14.27
N GLU A 92 4.11 27.28 13.71
CA GLU A 92 3.13 28.31 13.39
C GLU A 92 2.01 27.70 12.55
N LYS A 93 0.79 28.22 12.72
CA LYS A 93 -0.40 27.68 12.06
C LYS A 93 -0.39 27.95 10.55
N LEU A 94 0.44 27.21 9.84
CA LEU A 94 0.37 27.15 8.38
C LEU A 94 -0.97 26.53 7.95
N SER A 95 -1.66 27.20 7.06
CA SER A 95 -2.84 26.62 6.45
C SER A 95 -2.45 25.45 5.54
N LYS A 96 -3.35 24.48 5.39
CA LYS A 96 -3.20 23.38 4.46
C LYS A 96 -2.81 23.86 3.05
N GLY A 97 -3.43 24.94 2.58
CA GLY A 97 -3.18 25.51 1.27
C GLY A 97 -1.79 26.14 1.11
N GLU A 98 -1.23 26.71 2.16
CA GLU A 98 0.15 27.24 2.16
C GLU A 98 1.15 26.12 2.06
N VAL A 99 1.01 25.06 2.86
CA VAL A 99 1.88 23.87 2.80
C VAL A 99 1.86 23.25 1.41
N MET A 100 0.68 23.03 0.83
CA MET A 100 0.53 22.47 -0.52
C MET A 100 1.20 23.33 -1.58
N ARG A 101 1.00 24.65 -1.51
CA ARG A 101 1.58 25.60 -2.46
C ARG A 101 3.09 25.60 -2.42
N GLU A 102 3.66 25.59 -1.22
CA GLU A 102 5.11 25.56 -1.06
C GLU A 102 5.74 24.25 -1.53
N ILE A 103 5.12 23.10 -1.19
CA ILE A 103 5.59 21.81 -1.69
C ILE A 103 5.53 21.77 -3.23
N SER A 104 4.41 22.19 -3.80
CA SER A 104 4.25 22.23 -5.27
C SER A 104 5.28 23.14 -5.93
N ARG A 105 5.56 24.30 -5.34
CA ARG A 105 6.57 25.24 -5.82
C ARG A 105 7.98 24.66 -5.74
N CYS A 106 8.34 24.02 -4.62
CA CYS A 106 9.65 23.42 -4.41
C CYS A 106 9.95 22.26 -5.36
N CYS A 107 8.92 21.46 -5.66
CA CYS A 107 9.06 20.30 -6.53
C CYS A 107 8.80 20.60 -8.01
N GLY A 108 8.19 21.75 -8.35
CA GLY A 108 7.73 22.05 -9.71
C GLY A 108 6.64 21.11 -10.21
N ARG A 109 5.81 20.55 -9.27
CA ARG A 109 4.82 19.52 -9.55
C ARG A 109 3.47 19.87 -8.92
N ARG A 110 2.40 19.32 -9.46
CA ARG A 110 1.06 19.43 -8.85
C ARG A 110 0.74 18.18 -8.06
N PHE A 111 0.30 18.38 -6.84
CA PHE A 111 -0.06 17.30 -5.92
C PHE A 111 -1.56 17.26 -5.68
N ASP A 112 -2.05 16.09 -5.38
CA ASP A 112 -3.43 15.85 -4.95
C ASP A 112 -3.65 16.37 -3.51
N LEU A 113 -4.91 16.35 -3.07
CA LEU A 113 -5.24 16.78 -1.71
C LEU A 113 -4.47 15.95 -0.67
N PRO A 114 -3.80 16.60 0.30
CA PRO A 114 -3.02 15.88 1.29
C PRO A 114 -3.90 15.07 2.24
N THR A 115 -3.44 13.88 2.55
CA THR A 115 -3.89 13.11 3.71
C THR A 115 -3.17 13.65 4.95
N ILE A 116 -3.92 14.06 5.95
CA ILE A 116 -3.37 14.62 7.19
C ILE A 116 -3.78 13.73 8.36
N SER A 117 -2.81 13.24 9.10
CA SER A 117 -3.00 12.54 10.38
C SER A 117 -2.31 13.29 11.51
N ARG A 118 -2.87 13.19 12.72
CA ARG A 118 -2.31 13.79 13.92
C ARG A 118 -2.05 12.71 14.96
N GLU A 119 -0.80 12.61 15.36
CA GLU A 119 -0.34 11.64 16.36
C GLU A 119 0.39 12.39 17.50
N GLY A 120 -0.32 12.61 18.59
CA GLY A 120 0.24 13.34 19.73
C GLY A 120 0.65 14.77 19.34
N ASN A 121 1.95 15.04 19.39
CA ASN A 121 2.52 16.37 19.08
C ASN A 121 3.02 16.47 17.61
N ARG A 122 2.67 15.53 16.76
CA ARG A 122 3.11 15.44 15.36
C ARG A 122 1.93 15.54 14.41
N ILE A 123 2.16 16.24 13.32
CA ILE A 123 1.23 16.31 12.18
C ILE A 123 1.94 15.67 11.00
N ARG A 124 1.43 14.54 10.56
CA ARG A 124 1.91 13.86 9.35
C ARG A 124 1.05 14.25 8.16
N ILE A 125 1.71 14.63 7.07
CA ILE A 125 1.09 15.06 5.83
C ILE A 125 1.66 14.17 4.73
N ALA A 126 0.80 13.46 4.01
CA ALA A 126 1.17 12.66 2.86
C ALA A 126 0.49 13.21 1.61
N MET A 127 1.24 13.36 0.53
CA MET A 127 0.79 13.90 -0.74
C MET A 127 1.36 13.09 -1.89
N CYS A 128 0.55 12.84 -2.91
CA CYS A 128 0.97 12.22 -4.15
C CYS A 128 0.80 13.18 -5.32
N GLU A 129 1.71 13.13 -6.29
CA GLU A 129 1.59 13.91 -7.52
C GLU A 129 0.29 13.54 -8.25
N MET A 130 -0.45 14.53 -8.72
CA MET A 130 -1.70 14.32 -9.46
C MET A 130 -1.47 13.40 -10.67
N PRO A 131 -2.36 12.43 -10.91
CA PRO A 131 -2.31 11.62 -12.12
C PRO A 131 -2.52 12.49 -13.36
N VAL A 132 -1.85 12.13 -14.46
CA VAL A 132 -2.03 12.79 -15.76
C VAL A 132 -3.37 12.41 -16.38
N PHE A 133 -3.87 11.22 -16.04
CA PHE A 133 -5.14 10.67 -16.52
C PHE A 133 -6.01 10.32 -15.33
N ASP A 134 -7.30 10.55 -15.46
CA ASP A 134 -8.34 10.04 -14.57
C ASP A 134 -8.97 8.80 -15.21
N VAL A 135 -9.31 7.81 -14.37
CA VAL A 135 -9.88 6.53 -14.82
C VAL A 135 -11.26 6.38 -14.21
N GLU A 136 -12.27 6.40 -15.04
CA GLU A 136 -13.65 6.08 -14.66
C GLU A 136 -13.92 4.59 -14.97
N ILE A 137 -14.37 3.84 -13.97
CA ILE A 137 -14.68 2.40 -14.11
C ILE A 137 -16.18 2.22 -13.99
N GLY A 138 -16.79 1.69 -15.06
CA GLY A 138 -18.15 1.16 -15.03
C GLY A 138 -18.11 -0.36 -14.81
N SER A 139 -18.94 -0.88 -13.93
CA SER A 139 -19.09 -2.31 -13.68
C SER A 139 -20.56 -2.69 -13.66
N ASP A 140 -20.85 -3.89 -14.17
CA ASP A 140 -22.18 -4.49 -14.13
C ASP A 140 -22.04 -5.99 -13.79
N GLN A 141 -22.98 -6.53 -13.05
CA GLN A 141 -23.04 -7.92 -12.64
C GLN A 141 -24.42 -8.51 -12.95
N HIS A 142 -24.44 -9.64 -13.61
CA HIS A 142 -25.66 -10.38 -13.85
C HIS A 142 -25.62 -11.75 -13.15
N THR A 143 -26.71 -12.07 -12.47
CA THR A 143 -26.91 -13.41 -11.89
C THR A 143 -27.45 -14.36 -12.95
N ALA A 144 -26.92 -15.58 -13.02
CA ALA A 144 -27.51 -16.64 -13.81
C ALA A 144 -28.89 -17.02 -13.22
N ASP A 145 -29.86 -17.29 -14.09
CA ASP A 145 -31.18 -17.84 -13.75
C ASP A 145 -31.98 -17.06 -12.71
N ASN A 146 -31.95 -15.73 -12.71
CA ASN A 146 -32.63 -14.88 -11.72
C ASN A 146 -32.26 -15.21 -10.26
N GLY A 147 -31.09 -15.82 -10.00
CA GLY A 147 -30.53 -16.02 -8.68
C GLY A 147 -30.35 -14.69 -7.95
N LYS A 148 -30.38 -14.74 -6.60
CA LYS A 148 -30.18 -13.55 -5.77
C LYS A 148 -28.70 -13.31 -5.41
N LEU A 149 -27.83 -14.27 -5.73
CA LEU A 149 -26.40 -14.23 -5.39
C LEU A 149 -25.59 -14.43 -6.66
N CYS A 150 -24.67 -13.53 -6.90
CA CYS A 150 -23.63 -13.68 -7.90
C CYS A 150 -22.33 -14.05 -7.16
N GLY A 151 -21.65 -15.11 -7.61
CA GLY A 151 -20.36 -15.52 -7.05
C GLY A 151 -19.21 -14.62 -7.49
N ASP A 152 -19.42 -13.84 -8.55
CA ASP A 152 -18.40 -12.96 -9.10
C ASP A 152 -18.15 -11.76 -8.17
N CYS A 153 -16.92 -11.32 -8.13
CA CYS A 153 -16.53 -10.13 -7.39
C CYS A 153 -15.77 -9.16 -8.30
N ILE A 154 -16.24 -7.91 -8.30
CA ILE A 154 -15.56 -6.81 -9.00
C ILE A 154 -15.13 -5.80 -7.94
N ASN A 155 -13.86 -5.44 -7.94
CA ASN A 155 -13.33 -4.40 -7.06
C ASN A 155 -12.33 -3.53 -7.81
N TYR A 156 -12.18 -2.28 -7.39
CA TYR A 156 -11.17 -1.38 -7.93
C TYR A 156 -10.64 -0.45 -6.85
N PHE A 157 -9.37 -0.11 -6.96
CA PHE A 157 -8.71 0.81 -6.04
C PHE A 157 -7.51 1.51 -6.71
N ASN A 158 -7.08 2.61 -6.11
CA ASN A 158 -5.88 3.34 -6.50
C ASN A 158 -4.80 3.12 -5.45
N ASP A 159 -3.55 2.95 -5.87
CA ASP A 159 -2.41 2.71 -4.98
C ASP A 159 -1.82 3.98 -4.35
N GLY A 160 -2.43 5.13 -4.57
CA GLY A 160 -1.89 6.43 -4.14
C GLY A 160 -0.71 6.92 -4.99
N PHE A 161 -0.11 6.06 -5.82
CA PHE A 161 0.95 6.41 -6.79
C PHE A 161 0.40 6.58 -8.20
N GLY A 162 -0.93 6.59 -8.35
CA GLY A 162 -1.67 6.85 -9.58
C GLY A 162 -1.79 5.66 -10.51
N LYS A 163 -1.58 4.46 -10.02
CA LYS A 163 -2.04 3.25 -10.69
C LYS A 163 -3.44 2.92 -10.22
N THR A 164 -4.32 2.64 -11.15
CA THR A 164 -5.65 2.11 -10.89
C THR A 164 -5.62 0.61 -11.14
N TYR A 165 -6.07 -0.15 -10.16
CA TYR A 165 -6.21 -1.61 -10.24
C TYR A 165 -7.69 -1.95 -10.35
N ALA A 166 -8.03 -2.77 -11.32
CA ALA A 166 -9.34 -3.40 -11.43
C ALA A 166 -9.17 -4.92 -11.27
N LEU A 167 -9.92 -5.48 -10.34
CA LEU A 167 -9.93 -6.90 -10.00
C LEU A 167 -11.27 -7.48 -10.39
N VAL A 168 -11.27 -8.54 -11.17
CA VAL A 168 -12.45 -9.32 -11.52
C VAL A 168 -12.17 -10.76 -11.11
N CYS A 169 -13.00 -11.29 -10.23
CA CYS A 169 -12.96 -12.68 -9.80
C CYS A 169 -14.27 -13.35 -10.24
N ASP A 170 -14.14 -14.39 -11.06
CA ASP A 170 -15.26 -15.27 -11.46
C ASP A 170 -15.47 -16.29 -10.35
N GLY A 171 -16.67 -16.31 -9.75
CA GLY A 171 -17.07 -17.25 -8.73
C GLY A 171 -17.74 -18.47 -9.35
N MET A 172 -17.23 -19.66 -9.04
CA MET A 172 -17.87 -20.93 -9.44
C MET A 172 -19.08 -21.24 -8.57
#